data_4ab5cccf804e3d59563c84c7ce465af9
#
_entry.id   4ab5cccf804e3d59563c84c7ce465af9
#
_cell.length_a   1.000
_cell.length_b   1.000
_cell.length_c   1.000
_cell.angle_alpha   90.00
_cell.angle_beta   90.00
_cell.angle_gamma   90.00
#
_symmetry.space_group_name_H-M   'P 1'
#
loop_
_entity.id
_entity.type
_entity.pdbx_description
1 polymer ?
#
loop_
_entity_poly.entity_id
_entity_poly.type
_entity_poly.pdbx_seq_one_letter_code
_entity_poly.pdbx_strand_id
1 'polypeptide(L)'
;MNSLREWEEAFEQAVDVKKSYDLAKRMEEPKTNPVLGYRTAGSKAEWETGELLLKEMQEMGLQNVQKDKIKVDSWDFHHAVLRYRDKEGKEYEFQLGAYQTDFHTEGFQEFSMVYLGRGTAENYENIDVKGKLVLIDINQREEWWINFPVYQAHLKGAAALIAVQDQGYGEIHDTSLNAQDIAGPKEAAAFSISQADAAILKEDMGNMEKTGNYTGDFKEIQVLFDAQSTVVRDRESYNITGMIPGE
;
A
#
# COMPACT_ATOMS: atom_id res chain seq x y z
N MET A 1 4.58 49.09 -8.55
CA MET A 1 4.85 47.77 -7.92
C MET A 1 3.58 47.35 -7.24
N ASN A 2 2.73 46.62 -7.94
CA ASN A 2 1.62 45.93 -7.30
C ASN A 2 2.24 44.96 -6.34
N SER A 3 1.80 45.03 -5.09
CA SER A 3 2.45 44.28 -4.03
C SER A 3 2.24 42.77 -4.26
N LEU A 4 3.20 41.99 -3.85
CA LEU A 4 3.10 40.50 -3.78
C LEU A 4 1.72 40.07 -3.25
N ARG A 5 1.18 40.85 -2.32
CA ARG A 5 -0.12 40.66 -1.69
C ARG A 5 -1.32 40.78 -2.64
N GLU A 6 -1.28 41.66 -3.64
CA GLU A 6 -2.36 41.78 -4.65
C GLU A 6 -2.39 40.54 -5.57
N TRP A 7 -1.22 39.96 -5.85
CA TRP A 7 -1.12 38.71 -6.58
C TRP A 7 -1.60 37.51 -5.76
N GLU A 8 -1.27 37.46 -4.47
CA GLU A 8 -1.74 36.44 -3.55
C GLU A 8 -3.27 36.47 -3.44
N GLU A 9 -3.86 37.65 -3.24
CA GLU A 9 -5.32 37.81 -3.15
C GLU A 9 -6.02 37.43 -4.48
N ALA A 10 -5.45 37.79 -5.64
CA ALA A 10 -6.00 37.41 -6.93
C ALA A 10 -5.90 35.90 -7.17
N PHE A 11 -4.81 35.27 -6.76
CA PHE A 11 -4.63 33.83 -6.83
C PHE A 11 -5.63 33.07 -5.96
N GLU A 12 -5.77 33.47 -4.70
CA GLU A 12 -6.75 32.89 -3.77
C GLU A 12 -8.18 32.95 -4.30
N GLN A 13 -8.56 34.09 -4.90
CA GLN A 13 -9.88 34.27 -5.53
C GLN A 13 -10.08 33.41 -6.79
N ALA A 14 -9.00 33.06 -7.50
CA ALA A 14 -9.05 32.25 -8.72
C ALA A 14 -9.07 30.74 -8.44
N VAL A 15 -8.75 30.29 -7.21
CA VAL A 15 -8.76 28.87 -6.84
C VAL A 15 -10.20 28.34 -6.79
N ASP A 16 -10.50 27.40 -7.66
CA ASP A 16 -11.77 26.67 -7.66
C ASP A 16 -11.61 25.31 -7.00
N VAL A 17 -11.81 25.27 -5.67
CA VAL A 17 -11.72 24.05 -4.85
C VAL A 17 -12.74 23.00 -5.32
N LYS A 18 -13.93 23.42 -5.77
CA LYS A 18 -14.95 22.49 -6.25
C LYS A 18 -14.50 21.79 -7.53
N LYS A 19 -13.91 22.53 -8.48
CA LYS A 19 -13.38 21.97 -9.72
C LYS A 19 -12.27 20.95 -9.45
N SER A 20 -11.36 21.29 -8.52
CA SER A 20 -10.29 20.37 -8.10
C SER A 20 -10.82 19.09 -7.46
N TYR A 21 -11.83 19.20 -6.62
CA TYR A 21 -12.48 18.06 -5.98
C TYR A 21 -13.25 17.18 -6.98
N ASP A 22 -13.97 17.80 -7.91
CA ASP A 22 -14.70 17.09 -8.97
C ASP A 22 -13.73 16.35 -9.91
N LEU A 23 -12.56 16.94 -10.21
CA LEU A 23 -11.51 16.27 -10.97
C LEU A 23 -10.95 15.06 -10.19
N ALA A 24 -10.64 15.22 -8.91
CA ALA A 24 -10.17 14.12 -8.07
C ALA A 24 -11.16 12.94 -8.06
N LYS A 25 -12.46 13.22 -7.94
CA LYS A 25 -13.51 12.17 -8.02
C LYS A 25 -13.50 11.43 -9.35
N ARG A 26 -13.39 12.16 -10.46
CA ARG A 26 -13.32 11.55 -11.80
C ARG A 26 -12.07 10.69 -11.96
N MET A 27 -10.97 11.05 -11.31
CA MET A 27 -9.74 10.25 -11.30
C MET A 27 -9.85 8.96 -10.49
N GLU A 28 -10.82 8.84 -9.60
CA GLU A 28 -11.09 7.61 -8.84
C GLU A 28 -11.90 6.56 -9.63
N GLU A 29 -12.56 6.96 -10.72
CA GLU A 29 -13.43 6.07 -11.49
C GLU A 29 -12.66 4.91 -12.17
N PRO A 30 -11.52 5.14 -12.87
CA PRO A 30 -10.72 4.06 -13.40
C PRO A 30 -9.98 3.30 -12.28
N LYS A 31 -10.19 2.01 -12.18
CA LYS A 31 -9.62 1.14 -11.13
C LYS A 31 -8.98 -0.10 -11.72
N THR A 32 -7.80 -0.47 -11.26
CA THR A 32 -7.15 -1.74 -11.59
C THR A 32 -7.85 -2.89 -10.88
N ASN A 33 -8.13 -2.70 -9.58
CA ASN A 33 -8.84 -3.68 -8.77
C ASN A 33 -10.19 -3.09 -8.34
N PRO A 34 -11.33 -3.72 -8.67
CA PRO A 34 -12.65 -3.18 -8.38
C PRO A 34 -13.00 -3.20 -6.89
N VAL A 35 -12.38 -4.07 -6.11
CA VAL A 35 -12.63 -4.21 -4.66
C VAL A 35 -11.81 -3.21 -3.87
N LEU A 36 -10.50 -3.17 -4.11
CA LEU A 36 -9.55 -2.32 -3.37
C LEU A 36 -9.42 -0.91 -3.96
N GLY A 37 -9.83 -0.69 -5.19
CA GLY A 37 -10.01 0.64 -5.79
C GLY A 37 -8.74 1.40 -6.18
N TYR A 38 -7.58 0.75 -6.28
CA TYR A 38 -6.32 1.39 -6.67
C TYR A 38 -6.03 1.30 -8.18
N ARG A 39 -5.01 2.05 -8.62
CA ARG A 39 -4.46 2.02 -9.98
C ARG A 39 -2.96 1.73 -9.89
N THR A 40 -2.53 0.62 -10.46
CA THR A 40 -1.10 0.31 -10.55
C THR A 40 -0.46 1.01 -11.75
N ALA A 41 0.80 1.41 -11.61
CA ALA A 41 1.58 1.98 -12.69
C ALA A 41 1.64 1.02 -13.89
N GLY A 42 1.50 1.52 -15.12
CA GLY A 42 1.45 0.74 -16.34
C GLY A 42 0.14 -0.03 -16.57
N SER A 43 -0.89 0.17 -15.74
CA SER A 43 -2.20 -0.47 -15.90
C SER A 43 -3.09 0.27 -16.90
N LYS A 44 -4.15 -0.43 -17.37
CA LYS A 44 -5.18 0.21 -18.20
C LYS A 44 -5.88 1.37 -17.45
N ALA A 45 -6.12 1.21 -16.16
CA ALA A 45 -6.74 2.24 -15.33
C ALA A 45 -5.86 3.49 -15.19
N GLU A 46 -4.53 3.33 -15.07
CA GLU A 46 -3.60 4.46 -15.14
C GLU A 46 -3.68 5.16 -16.50
N TRP A 47 -3.70 4.38 -17.58
CA TRP A 47 -3.80 4.94 -18.95
C TRP A 47 -5.08 5.76 -19.14
N GLU A 48 -6.24 5.25 -18.70
CA GLU A 48 -7.52 5.94 -18.76
C GLU A 48 -7.53 7.23 -17.94
N THR A 49 -6.95 7.20 -16.73
CA THR A 49 -6.77 8.40 -15.90
C THR A 49 -5.86 9.43 -16.58
N GLY A 50 -4.82 8.97 -17.24
CA GLY A 50 -3.94 9.85 -17.97
C GLY A 50 -4.56 10.50 -19.19
N GLU A 51 -5.49 9.85 -19.90
CA GLU A 51 -6.27 10.51 -20.96
C GLU A 51 -7.15 11.62 -20.37
N LEU A 52 -7.77 11.37 -19.21
CA LEU A 52 -8.51 12.39 -18.49
C LEU A 52 -7.64 13.60 -18.16
N LEU A 53 -6.48 13.38 -17.55
CA LEU A 53 -5.57 14.46 -17.15
C LEU A 53 -5.01 15.22 -18.34
N LEU A 54 -4.63 14.53 -19.42
CA LEU A 54 -4.14 15.15 -20.64
C LEU A 54 -5.18 16.12 -21.23
N LYS A 55 -6.44 15.69 -21.27
CA LYS A 55 -7.55 16.51 -21.73
C LYS A 55 -7.79 17.72 -20.83
N GLU A 56 -7.79 17.54 -19.50
CA GLU A 56 -7.94 18.63 -18.53
C GLU A 56 -6.83 19.69 -18.69
N MET A 57 -5.57 19.25 -18.86
CA MET A 57 -4.44 20.16 -19.07
C MET A 57 -4.59 20.98 -20.38
N GLN A 58 -5.09 20.35 -21.45
CA GLN A 58 -5.38 21.04 -22.70
C GLN A 58 -6.52 22.06 -22.54
N GLU A 59 -7.61 21.69 -21.86
CA GLU A 59 -8.75 22.55 -21.59
C GLU A 59 -8.41 23.73 -20.67
N MET A 60 -7.40 23.56 -19.79
CA MET A 60 -6.84 24.65 -18.98
C MET A 60 -5.97 25.62 -19.79
N GLY A 61 -5.68 25.31 -21.06
CA GLY A 61 -4.89 26.15 -21.94
C GLY A 61 -3.38 25.97 -21.86
N LEU A 62 -2.90 24.89 -21.26
CA LEU A 62 -1.48 24.56 -21.31
C LEU A 62 -1.05 24.26 -22.75
N GLN A 63 0.14 24.69 -23.11
CA GLN A 63 0.73 24.45 -24.43
C GLN A 63 1.59 23.18 -24.43
N ASN A 64 1.76 22.56 -25.59
CA ASN A 64 2.58 21.37 -25.80
C ASN A 64 2.26 20.24 -24.83
N VAL A 65 0.97 20.03 -24.52
CA VAL A 65 0.52 18.96 -23.65
C VAL A 65 0.74 17.62 -24.33
N GLN A 66 1.54 16.74 -23.71
CA GLN A 66 1.90 15.46 -24.31
C GLN A 66 2.13 14.40 -23.23
N LYS A 67 2.14 13.13 -23.67
CA LYS A 67 2.55 11.97 -22.86
C LYS A 67 3.96 11.55 -23.26
N ASP A 68 4.89 11.60 -22.33
CA ASP A 68 6.25 11.13 -22.50
C ASP A 68 6.36 9.71 -21.95
N LYS A 69 6.61 8.73 -22.84
CA LYS A 69 6.68 7.32 -22.48
C LYS A 69 7.86 7.03 -21.56
N ILE A 70 7.58 6.28 -20.53
CA ILE A 70 8.58 5.72 -19.58
C ILE A 70 8.32 4.24 -19.38
N LYS A 71 9.28 3.57 -18.74
CA LYS A 71 9.11 2.18 -18.28
C LYS A 71 9.07 2.15 -16.77
N VAL A 72 8.19 1.33 -16.25
CA VAL A 72 7.98 1.15 -14.80
C VAL A 72 7.89 -0.32 -14.45
N ASP A 73 8.22 -0.65 -13.21
CA ASP A 73 7.83 -1.92 -12.62
C ASP A 73 6.37 -1.81 -12.20
N SER A 74 5.54 -2.60 -12.83
CA SER A 74 4.11 -2.70 -12.53
C SER A 74 3.81 -3.99 -11.78
N TRP A 75 2.60 -4.12 -11.26
CA TRP A 75 2.15 -5.34 -10.63
C TRP A 75 0.66 -5.56 -10.84
N ASP A 76 0.31 -6.84 -10.96
CA ASP A 76 -1.05 -7.30 -11.12
C ASP A 76 -1.44 -8.07 -9.85
N PHE A 77 -2.32 -7.50 -9.05
CA PHE A 77 -2.86 -8.12 -7.85
C PHE A 77 -4.24 -8.69 -8.14
N HIS A 78 -4.42 -9.96 -7.86
CA HIS A 78 -5.70 -10.63 -8.05
C HIS A 78 -6.48 -10.76 -6.75
N HIS A 79 -5.87 -11.33 -5.72
CA HIS A 79 -6.46 -11.47 -4.40
C HIS A 79 -5.41 -11.76 -3.33
N ALA A 80 -5.78 -11.51 -2.08
CA ALA A 80 -5.12 -12.06 -0.90
C ALA A 80 -6.18 -12.23 0.19
N VAL A 81 -6.36 -13.45 0.66
CA VAL A 81 -7.36 -13.82 1.65
C VAL A 81 -6.71 -14.64 2.75
N LEU A 82 -6.94 -14.27 3.98
CA LEU A 82 -6.43 -14.97 5.16
C LEU A 82 -7.59 -15.50 5.97
N ARG A 83 -7.57 -16.82 6.30
CA ARG A 83 -8.53 -17.45 7.19
C ARG A 83 -7.86 -17.80 8.50
N TYR A 84 -8.57 -17.54 9.56
CA TYR A 84 -8.12 -17.79 10.91
C TYR A 84 -9.23 -18.40 11.75
N ARG A 85 -8.87 -19.34 12.62
CA ARG A 85 -9.78 -19.88 13.65
C ARG A 85 -9.16 -19.58 15.00
N ASP A 86 -9.87 -18.82 15.83
CA ASP A 86 -9.41 -18.46 17.17
C ASP A 86 -9.46 -19.65 18.16
N LYS A 87 -8.93 -19.45 19.36
CA LYS A 87 -8.91 -20.46 20.43
C LYS A 87 -10.30 -20.87 20.90
N GLU A 88 -11.34 -20.09 20.63
CA GLU A 88 -12.74 -20.37 20.96
C GLU A 88 -13.44 -21.15 19.84
N GLY A 89 -12.76 -21.34 18.69
CA GLY A 89 -13.24 -22.06 17.52
C GLY A 89 -14.03 -21.20 16.54
N LYS A 90 -14.05 -19.90 16.72
CA LYS A 90 -14.71 -18.97 15.78
C LYS A 90 -13.83 -18.78 14.55
N GLU A 91 -14.44 -18.84 13.38
CA GLU A 91 -13.78 -18.68 12.08
C GLU A 91 -13.91 -17.25 11.59
N TYR A 92 -12.81 -16.76 11.00
CA TYR A 92 -12.71 -15.45 10.39
C TYR A 92 -12.11 -15.58 9.00
N GLU A 93 -12.54 -14.71 8.10
CA GLU A 93 -11.95 -14.55 6.77
C GLU A 93 -11.67 -13.07 6.56
N PHE A 94 -10.42 -12.72 6.30
CA PHE A 94 -9.94 -11.37 6.11
C PHE A 94 -9.51 -11.14 4.68
N GLN A 95 -10.03 -10.07 4.06
CA GLN A 95 -9.54 -9.58 2.79
C GLN A 95 -8.31 -8.71 3.05
N LEU A 96 -7.21 -9.01 2.38
CA LEU A 96 -5.98 -8.24 2.48
C LEU A 96 -5.81 -7.29 1.30
N GLY A 97 -5.13 -6.15 1.54
CA GLY A 97 -4.59 -5.31 0.50
C GLY A 97 -3.22 -5.81 0.05
N ALA A 98 -2.59 -5.08 -0.85
CA ALA A 98 -1.36 -5.55 -1.46
C ALA A 98 -0.29 -4.47 -1.54
N TYR A 99 0.94 -4.93 -1.56
CA TYR A 99 2.11 -4.17 -2.01
C TYR A 99 2.66 -4.79 -3.28
N GLN A 100 3.49 -4.05 -4.01
CA GLN A 100 4.13 -4.55 -5.22
C GLN A 100 5.04 -5.75 -4.90
N THR A 101 4.56 -6.96 -5.16
CA THR A 101 5.24 -8.20 -4.82
C THR A 101 4.87 -9.35 -5.75
N ASP A 102 5.80 -10.29 -5.93
CA ASP A 102 5.51 -11.61 -6.49
C ASP A 102 5.17 -12.57 -5.33
N PHE A 103 3.96 -13.06 -5.31
CA PHE A 103 3.55 -14.11 -4.39
C PHE A 103 2.41 -14.92 -4.99
N HIS A 104 2.51 -16.23 -4.85
CA HIS A 104 1.54 -17.11 -5.47
C HIS A 104 1.31 -18.38 -4.64
N THR A 105 0.05 -18.66 -4.34
CA THR A 105 -0.40 -19.93 -3.75
C THR A 105 -1.30 -20.66 -4.73
N GLU A 106 -1.35 -21.98 -4.63
CA GLU A 106 -2.32 -22.82 -5.34
C GLU A 106 -3.54 -23.06 -4.45
N GLY A 107 -4.32 -21.99 -4.17
CA GLY A 107 -5.38 -22.00 -3.17
C GLY A 107 -4.85 -21.81 -1.75
N PHE A 108 -5.70 -22.05 -0.75
CA PHE A 108 -5.35 -21.90 0.65
C PHE A 108 -4.23 -22.85 1.09
N GLN A 109 -3.15 -22.27 1.60
CA GLN A 109 -2.04 -23.00 2.21
C GLN A 109 -1.91 -22.63 3.69
N GLU A 110 -1.45 -23.59 4.50
CA GLU A 110 -1.24 -23.37 5.93
C GLU A 110 0.09 -22.71 6.21
N PHE A 111 0.07 -21.65 7.02
CA PHE A 111 1.25 -20.92 7.49
C PHE A 111 1.18 -20.72 9.00
N SER A 112 2.35 -20.80 9.63
CA SER A 112 2.53 -20.19 10.95
C SER A 112 2.64 -18.67 10.79
N MET A 113 2.06 -17.92 11.72
CA MET A 113 2.10 -16.47 11.74
C MET A 113 2.56 -15.95 13.09
N VAL A 114 3.41 -14.92 13.07
CA VAL A 114 3.96 -14.26 14.25
C VAL A 114 3.78 -12.76 14.17
N TYR A 115 3.59 -12.09 15.31
CA TYR A 115 3.55 -10.64 15.40
C TYR A 115 4.88 -10.10 15.90
N LEU A 116 5.51 -9.20 15.16
CA LEU A 116 6.85 -8.65 15.45
C LEU A 116 6.87 -7.12 15.57
N GLY A 117 5.86 -6.54 16.21
CA GLY A 117 5.84 -5.11 16.51
C GLY A 117 6.08 -4.23 15.27
N ARG A 118 7.19 -3.52 15.23
CA ARG A 118 7.56 -2.64 14.10
C ARG A 118 8.35 -3.34 12.99
N GLY A 119 8.70 -4.60 13.15
CA GLY A 119 9.47 -5.34 12.15
C GLY A 119 10.90 -4.83 11.95
N THR A 120 11.50 -4.22 12.98
CA THR A 120 12.91 -3.81 12.97
C THR A 120 13.81 -5.02 13.16
N ALA A 121 15.11 -4.89 12.89
CA ALA A 121 16.06 -5.99 13.04
C ALA A 121 16.05 -6.60 14.45
N GLU A 122 15.87 -5.79 15.48
CA GLU A 122 15.80 -6.19 16.89
C GLU A 122 14.56 -7.07 17.17
N ASN A 123 13.42 -6.80 16.50
CA ASN A 123 12.19 -7.57 16.68
C ASN A 123 12.33 -9.02 16.19
N TYR A 124 13.34 -9.33 15.37
CA TYR A 124 13.63 -10.67 14.88
C TYR A 124 14.67 -11.42 15.74
N GLU A 125 15.25 -10.79 16.76
CA GLU A 125 16.25 -11.45 17.58
C GLU A 125 15.64 -12.66 18.32
N ASN A 126 16.30 -13.81 18.15
CA ASN A 126 15.89 -15.10 18.73
C ASN A 126 14.53 -15.64 18.26
N ILE A 127 13.96 -15.09 17.18
CA ILE A 127 12.71 -15.57 16.61
C ILE A 127 12.98 -16.13 15.21
N ASP A 128 12.69 -17.40 15.01
CA ASP A 128 12.75 -18.02 13.69
C ASP A 128 11.46 -17.71 12.92
N VAL A 129 11.60 -16.99 11.81
CA VAL A 129 10.49 -16.61 10.93
C VAL A 129 10.56 -17.29 9.56
N LYS A 130 11.49 -18.21 9.36
CA LYS A 130 11.68 -18.86 8.07
C LYS A 130 10.41 -19.57 7.61
N GLY A 131 9.90 -19.17 6.45
CA GLY A 131 8.68 -19.71 5.84
C GLY A 131 7.38 -19.29 6.55
N LYS A 132 7.43 -18.40 7.53
CA LYS A 132 6.24 -17.91 8.25
C LYS A 132 5.72 -16.60 7.67
N LEU A 133 4.49 -16.28 7.98
CA LEU A 133 3.93 -14.94 7.81
C LEU A 133 4.32 -14.07 9.02
N VAL A 134 4.71 -12.84 8.77
CA VAL A 134 5.10 -11.89 9.81
C VAL A 134 4.13 -10.72 9.81
N LEU A 135 3.40 -10.53 10.91
CA LEU A 135 2.54 -9.37 11.13
C LEU A 135 3.32 -8.25 11.80
N ILE A 136 3.17 -7.02 11.32
CA ILE A 136 3.79 -5.82 11.91
C ILE A 136 2.86 -4.62 11.88
N ASP A 137 3.16 -3.61 12.70
CA ASP A 137 2.54 -2.29 12.66
C ASP A 137 3.48 -1.29 12.01
N ILE A 138 2.95 -0.46 11.10
CA ILE A 138 3.70 0.61 10.44
C ILE A 138 3.16 1.96 10.91
N ASN A 139 4.06 2.87 11.30
CA ASN A 139 3.75 4.26 11.54
C ASN A 139 4.47 5.12 10.50
N GLN A 140 3.78 5.46 9.41
CA GLN A 140 4.35 6.26 8.33
C GLN A 140 4.65 7.72 8.72
N ARG A 141 4.15 8.17 9.84
CA ARG A 141 4.38 9.53 10.34
C ARG A 141 5.73 9.69 11.06
N GLU A 142 6.12 8.65 11.79
CA GLU A 142 7.30 8.67 12.66
C GLU A 142 8.43 7.78 12.17
N GLU A 143 8.12 6.84 11.30
CA GLU A 143 9.03 5.79 10.85
C GLU A 143 9.09 5.73 9.32
N TRP A 144 10.04 4.93 8.84
CA TRP A 144 10.22 4.69 7.43
C TRP A 144 9.05 3.91 6.83
N TRP A 145 8.90 4.07 5.53
CA TRP A 145 7.92 3.37 4.72
C TRP A 145 8.11 1.85 4.78
N ILE A 146 7.11 1.13 4.30
CA ILE A 146 7.04 -0.34 4.24
C ILE A 146 8.29 -1.03 3.70
N ASN A 147 9.12 -0.36 2.90
CA ASN A 147 10.30 -0.93 2.26
C ASN A 147 11.27 -1.61 3.23
N PHE A 148 11.59 -0.97 4.36
CA PHE A 148 12.53 -1.52 5.33
C PHE A 148 12.02 -2.76 6.04
N PRO A 149 10.81 -2.75 6.64
CA PRO A 149 10.24 -3.96 7.26
C PRO A 149 10.09 -5.12 6.27
N VAL A 150 9.67 -4.84 5.04
CA VAL A 150 9.55 -5.87 4.00
C VAL A 150 10.90 -6.50 3.68
N TYR A 151 11.91 -5.67 3.46
CA TYR A 151 13.26 -6.16 3.19
C TYR A 151 13.85 -6.92 4.37
N GLN A 152 13.61 -6.46 5.60
CA GLN A 152 14.03 -7.15 6.81
C GLN A 152 13.39 -8.54 6.93
N ALA A 153 12.08 -8.65 6.72
CA ALA A 153 11.38 -9.94 6.72
C ALA A 153 11.94 -10.90 5.66
N HIS A 154 12.15 -10.39 4.45
CA HIS A 154 12.74 -11.16 3.35
C HIS A 154 14.14 -11.69 3.69
N LEU A 155 15.03 -10.86 4.23
CA LEU A 155 16.38 -11.27 4.66
C LEU A 155 16.36 -12.34 5.75
N LYS A 156 15.34 -12.36 6.60
CA LYS A 156 15.15 -13.38 7.65
C LYS A 156 14.43 -14.64 7.12
N GLY A 157 14.04 -14.66 5.85
CA GLY A 157 13.44 -15.83 5.21
C GLY A 157 11.95 -16.00 5.49
N ALA A 158 11.25 -14.96 5.93
CA ALA A 158 9.78 -14.96 6.03
C ALA A 158 9.14 -15.25 4.67
N ALA A 159 8.02 -15.94 4.65
CA ALA A 159 7.25 -16.20 3.42
C ALA A 159 6.62 -14.90 2.90
N ALA A 160 6.03 -14.10 3.78
CA ALA A 160 5.52 -12.78 3.47
C ALA A 160 5.42 -11.91 4.74
N LEU A 161 5.46 -10.59 4.54
CA LEU A 161 5.10 -9.61 5.54
C LEU A 161 3.63 -9.25 5.40
N ILE A 162 2.91 -9.10 6.51
CA ILE A 162 1.57 -8.53 6.57
C ILE A 162 1.65 -7.28 7.44
N ALA A 163 1.32 -6.12 6.87
CA ALA A 163 1.49 -4.84 7.52
C ALA A 163 0.15 -4.21 7.89
N VAL A 164 0.06 -3.73 9.13
CA VAL A 164 -1.03 -2.88 9.61
C VAL A 164 -0.57 -1.45 9.56
N GLN A 165 -1.30 -0.57 8.90
CA GLN A 165 -1.03 0.85 8.97
C GLN A 165 -1.63 1.42 10.25
N ASP A 166 -0.79 1.56 11.29
CA ASP A 166 -1.18 2.06 12.61
C ASP A 166 -1.42 3.56 12.57
N GLN A 167 -0.50 4.33 11.97
CA GLN A 167 -0.60 5.78 11.82
C GLN A 167 -0.06 6.26 10.46
N GLY A 168 -0.50 7.44 10.03
CA GLY A 168 -0.11 8.07 8.79
C GLY A 168 -0.25 9.59 8.82
N TYR A 169 -0.13 10.24 7.67
CA TYR A 169 -0.26 11.68 7.55
C TYR A 169 -1.70 12.20 7.59
N GLY A 170 -2.68 11.32 7.47
CA GLY A 170 -4.10 11.60 7.54
C GLY A 170 -4.83 10.65 8.49
N GLU A 171 -6.13 10.80 8.55
CA GLU A 171 -7.01 9.89 9.26
C GLU A 171 -7.04 8.53 8.53
N ILE A 172 -6.88 7.46 9.28
CA ILE A 172 -6.94 6.09 8.78
C ILE A 172 -8.11 5.41 9.46
N HIS A 173 -9.07 4.96 8.67
CA HIS A 173 -10.16 4.13 9.19
C HIS A 173 -9.63 2.74 9.58
N ASP A 174 -10.15 2.20 10.66
CA ASP A 174 -9.75 0.89 11.20
C ASP A 174 -10.00 -0.29 10.24
N THR A 175 -10.87 -0.11 9.24
CA THR A 175 -11.15 -1.08 8.18
C THR A 175 -10.36 -0.83 6.88
N SER A 176 -9.52 0.22 6.83
CA SER A 176 -8.76 0.56 5.63
C SER A 176 -7.67 -0.45 5.32
N LEU A 177 -7.53 -0.76 4.04
CA LEU A 177 -6.41 -1.52 3.48
C LEU A 177 -5.47 -0.59 2.75
N ASN A 178 -4.19 -0.93 2.73
CA ASN A 178 -3.19 -0.20 1.96
C ASN A 178 -2.86 -0.95 0.66
N ALA A 179 -2.49 -0.18 -0.36
CA ALA A 179 -1.94 -0.69 -1.62
C ALA A 179 -0.88 0.29 -2.10
N GLN A 180 0.35 -0.19 -2.29
CA GLN A 180 1.49 0.69 -2.53
C GLN A 180 2.60 -0.04 -3.30
N ASP A 181 3.31 0.71 -4.14
CA ASP A 181 4.57 0.25 -4.74
C ASP A 181 5.66 0.12 -3.68
N ILE A 182 6.52 -0.88 -3.83
CA ILE A 182 7.67 -1.13 -2.94
C ILE A 182 8.95 -1.08 -3.75
N ALA A 183 9.95 -0.34 -3.25
CA ALA A 183 11.31 -0.42 -3.77
C ALA A 183 12.03 -1.61 -3.11
N GLY A 184 12.34 -2.63 -3.88
CA GLY A 184 13.03 -3.82 -3.36
C GLY A 184 12.95 -5.03 -4.30
N PRO A 185 13.46 -6.18 -3.85
CA PRO A 185 13.31 -7.42 -4.58
C PRO A 185 11.82 -7.77 -4.72
N LYS A 186 11.42 -8.19 -5.91
CA LYS A 186 10.02 -8.56 -6.17
C LYS A 186 9.56 -9.77 -5.35
N GLU A 187 10.50 -10.57 -4.89
CA GLU A 187 10.30 -11.75 -4.04
C GLU A 187 10.11 -11.40 -2.56
N ALA A 188 10.36 -10.14 -2.16
CA ALA A 188 10.10 -9.65 -0.81
C ALA A 188 8.60 -9.41 -0.63
N ALA A 189 7.84 -10.47 -0.39
CA ALA A 189 6.39 -10.46 -0.40
C ALA A 189 5.80 -9.65 0.75
N ALA A 190 4.81 -8.80 0.43
CA ALA A 190 4.11 -8.00 1.42
C ALA A 190 2.63 -7.78 1.07
N PHE A 191 1.80 -7.75 2.11
CA PHE A 191 0.37 -7.50 2.05
C PHE A 191 -0.04 -6.56 3.18
N SER A 192 -1.19 -5.92 3.05
CA SER A 192 -1.75 -5.10 4.13
C SER A 192 -3.01 -5.74 4.72
N ILE A 193 -3.22 -5.53 6.01
CA ILE A 193 -4.43 -5.92 6.73
C ILE A 193 -4.98 -4.72 7.47
N SER A 194 -6.31 -4.67 7.67
CA SER A 194 -6.95 -3.59 8.42
C SER A 194 -6.56 -3.62 9.90
N GLN A 195 -6.68 -2.47 10.58
CA GLN A 195 -6.44 -2.40 12.04
C GLN A 195 -7.41 -3.31 12.81
N ALA A 196 -8.69 -3.28 12.41
CA ALA A 196 -9.74 -4.09 13.05
C ALA A 196 -9.47 -5.60 12.93
N ASP A 197 -9.11 -6.07 11.73
CA ASP A 197 -8.83 -7.49 11.48
C ASP A 197 -7.53 -7.93 12.17
N ALA A 198 -6.50 -7.10 12.13
CA ALA A 198 -5.23 -7.39 12.80
C ALA A 198 -5.39 -7.46 14.33
N ALA A 199 -6.29 -6.67 14.93
CA ALA A 199 -6.55 -6.72 16.36
C ALA A 199 -7.04 -8.12 16.77
N ILE A 200 -7.90 -8.76 15.96
CA ILE A 200 -8.39 -10.12 16.20
C ILE A 200 -7.23 -11.13 16.23
N LEU A 201 -6.32 -11.04 15.24
CA LEU A 201 -5.15 -11.92 15.20
C LEU A 201 -4.21 -11.72 16.40
N LYS A 202 -3.99 -10.46 16.77
CA LYS A 202 -3.08 -10.09 17.88
C LYS A 202 -3.55 -10.57 19.24
N GLU A 203 -4.87 -10.71 19.47
CA GLU A 203 -5.40 -11.23 20.74
C GLU A 203 -4.84 -12.60 21.09
N ASP A 204 -4.57 -13.44 20.10
CA ASP A 204 -4.02 -14.77 20.29
C ASP A 204 -2.50 -14.87 20.13
N MET A 205 -1.85 -13.90 19.50
CA MET A 205 -0.40 -13.85 19.31
C MET A 205 0.38 -13.19 20.47
N GLY A 206 -0.32 -12.48 21.37
CA GLY A 206 0.31 -11.67 22.41
C GLY A 206 0.73 -10.29 21.89
N ASN A 207 1.00 -9.37 22.80
CA ASN A 207 1.40 -8.01 22.50
C ASN A 207 2.93 -7.84 22.58
N MET A 208 3.43 -6.98 21.69
CA MET A 208 4.82 -6.52 21.72
C MET A 208 4.83 -5.05 22.12
N GLU A 209 5.69 -4.67 23.06
CA GLU A 209 5.91 -3.25 23.38
C GLU A 209 6.57 -2.51 22.22
N LYS A 210 6.43 -1.18 22.18
CA LYS A 210 7.13 -0.32 21.21
C LYS A 210 8.66 -0.47 21.24
N THR A 211 9.20 -0.96 22.35
CA THR A 211 10.62 -1.27 22.56
C THR A 211 11.07 -2.60 21.96
N GLY A 212 10.16 -3.36 21.35
CA GLY A 212 10.47 -4.68 20.78
C GLY A 212 10.41 -5.84 21.77
N ASN A 213 10.03 -5.61 23.03
CA ASN A 213 9.87 -6.68 24.01
C ASN A 213 8.44 -7.19 24.02
N TYR A 214 8.27 -8.51 24.11
CA TYR A 214 6.95 -9.11 24.33
C TYR A 214 6.45 -8.84 25.73
N THR A 215 5.20 -8.37 25.83
CA THR A 215 4.46 -8.34 27.09
C THR A 215 3.62 -9.60 27.19
N GLY A 216 4.23 -10.69 27.63
CA GLY A 216 3.58 -11.99 27.73
C GLY A 216 4.31 -13.08 26.94
N ASP A 217 3.70 -14.26 26.87
CA ASP A 217 4.26 -15.37 26.10
C ASP A 217 4.13 -15.11 24.60
N PHE A 218 5.25 -15.19 23.88
CA PHE A 218 5.28 -15.25 22.43
C PHE A 218 4.45 -16.43 21.94
N LYS A 219 3.51 -16.18 21.02
CA LYS A 219 2.68 -17.23 20.44
C LYS A 219 2.64 -17.13 18.94
N GLU A 220 2.84 -18.26 18.31
CA GLU A 220 2.52 -18.47 16.91
C GLU A 220 1.07 -18.90 16.78
N ILE A 221 0.39 -18.40 15.75
CA ILE A 221 -0.93 -18.89 15.34
C ILE A 221 -0.82 -19.59 13.99
N GLN A 222 -1.77 -20.47 13.71
CA GLN A 222 -1.90 -21.11 12.41
C GLN A 222 -2.99 -20.41 11.62
N VAL A 223 -2.69 -20.11 10.36
CA VAL A 223 -3.61 -19.45 9.43
C VAL A 223 -3.61 -20.17 8.10
N LEU A 224 -4.70 -20.03 7.35
CA LEU A 224 -4.76 -20.41 5.93
C LEU A 224 -4.65 -19.14 5.10
N PHE A 225 -3.72 -19.11 4.15
CA PHE A 225 -3.48 -17.95 3.31
C PHE A 225 -3.52 -18.34 1.84
N ASP A 226 -4.29 -17.56 1.06
CA ASP A 226 -4.38 -17.68 -0.39
C ASP A 226 -4.17 -16.32 -1.01
N ALA A 227 -3.14 -16.17 -1.86
CA ALA A 227 -2.83 -14.91 -2.49
C ALA A 227 -2.20 -15.11 -3.88
N GLN A 228 -2.52 -14.16 -4.76
CA GLN A 228 -1.95 -14.11 -6.09
C GLN A 228 -1.63 -12.67 -6.47
N SER A 229 -0.34 -12.39 -6.64
CA SER A 229 0.19 -11.12 -7.10
C SER A 229 1.46 -11.33 -7.93
N THR A 230 1.63 -10.58 -9.00
CA THR A 230 2.74 -10.72 -9.93
C THR A 230 3.34 -9.36 -10.27
N VAL A 231 4.66 -9.22 -10.15
CA VAL A 231 5.40 -8.02 -10.60
C VAL A 231 5.74 -8.16 -12.08
N VAL A 232 5.38 -7.15 -12.86
CA VAL A 232 5.66 -7.07 -14.30
C VAL A 232 6.67 -5.96 -14.53
N ARG A 233 7.89 -6.35 -14.91
CA ARG A 233 9.00 -5.43 -15.20
C ARG A 233 8.82 -4.74 -16.55
N ASP A 234 9.37 -3.53 -16.66
CA ASP A 234 9.46 -2.77 -17.93
C ASP A 234 8.10 -2.53 -18.63
N ARG A 235 7.00 -2.48 -17.89
CA ARG A 235 5.70 -2.11 -18.45
C ARG A 235 5.71 -0.65 -18.90
N GLU A 236 5.07 -0.35 -20.02
CA GLU A 236 4.96 1.04 -20.52
C GLU A 236 4.04 1.85 -19.60
N SER A 237 4.50 3.00 -19.20
CA SER A 237 3.78 4.07 -18.52
C SER A 237 4.18 5.41 -19.13
N TYR A 238 3.83 6.54 -18.53
CA TYR A 238 4.10 7.86 -19.10
C TYR A 238 4.09 8.95 -18.02
N ASN A 239 4.80 10.01 -18.31
CA ASN A 239 4.61 11.31 -17.67
C ASN A 239 3.71 12.17 -18.56
N ILE A 240 2.89 13.01 -17.96
CA ILE A 240 2.12 14.02 -18.68
C ILE A 240 2.80 15.35 -18.43
N THR A 241 3.17 16.03 -19.51
CA THR A 241 3.85 17.32 -19.46
C THR A 241 3.04 18.37 -20.20
N GLY A 242 3.14 19.63 -19.79
CA GLY A 242 2.55 20.78 -20.42
C GLY A 242 3.32 22.03 -20.04
N MET A 243 3.19 23.09 -20.82
CA MET A 243 3.94 24.34 -20.65
C MET A 243 3.00 25.52 -20.47
N ILE A 244 3.33 26.38 -19.51
CA ILE A 244 2.80 27.74 -19.42
C ILE A 244 3.93 28.64 -19.93
N PRO A 245 3.77 29.33 -21.08
CA PRO A 245 4.80 30.24 -21.56
C PRO A 245 4.98 31.39 -20.54
N GLY A 246 6.22 31.72 -20.26
CA GLY A 246 6.55 32.93 -19.54
C GLY A 246 6.34 34.19 -20.38
N GLU A 247 6.28 35.35 -19.75
CA GLU A 247 6.30 36.66 -20.40
C GLU A 247 7.70 37.01 -20.90
#